data_c415d920dbbb141fea4437b6331e14d8
#
_entry.id   c415d920dbbb141fea4437b6331e14d8
#
_cell.length_a   1.000
_cell.length_b   1.000
_cell.length_c   1.000
_cell.angle_alpha   90.00
_cell.angle_beta   90.00
_cell.angle_gamma   90.00
#
_symmetry.space_group_name_H-M   'P 1'
#
loop_
_entity.id
_entity.type
_entity.pdbx_description
1 polymer ?
#
loop_
_entity_poly.entity_id
_entity_poly.type
_entity_poly.pdbx_seq_one_letter_code
_entity_poly.pdbx_strand_id
1 'polypeptide(L)'
;MKAVYLCLCMLAAFCFPAAALPADCSQVIVGSADGWNSSHVQLSLLEKGPRGWVMVKGPFPARLGKSGLVWGRGVSFPPAGGPVKKEGDLRSPAGIFELGGVYGTVPAPQKKRSMPYRRITPRDMWVDDPASPLYNQHFVLKHDPVTPWEFKQQMKLNDYAHSLKLFIRHNAADGLSLIH
;
A
#
# COMPACT_ATOMS: atom_id res chain seq x y z
N MET A 1 19.24 -0.99 0.20
CA MET A 1 18.00 -0.76 0.97
C MET A 1 17.30 -2.10 1.11
N LYS A 2 16.82 -2.47 2.32
CA LYS A 2 16.07 -3.73 2.49
C LYS A 2 14.64 -3.48 2.05
N ALA A 3 14.12 -4.26 1.13
CA ALA A 3 12.74 -4.15 0.66
C ALA A 3 11.75 -4.69 1.73
N VAL A 4 10.63 -4.00 1.92
CA VAL A 4 9.53 -4.43 2.80
C VAL A 4 8.32 -4.69 1.92
N TYR A 5 7.62 -5.80 2.19
CA TYR A 5 6.48 -6.25 1.39
C TYR A 5 5.20 -6.34 2.24
N LEU A 6 4.07 -6.07 1.60
CA LEU A 6 2.73 -6.28 2.17
C LEU A 6 2.10 -7.49 1.50
N CYS A 7 1.66 -8.45 2.30
CA CYS A 7 0.90 -9.60 1.83
C CYS A 7 -0.50 -9.58 2.45
N LEU A 8 -1.53 -9.55 1.60
CA LEU A 8 -2.93 -9.68 2.00
C LEU A 8 -3.48 -11.02 1.51
N CYS A 9 -3.73 -11.94 2.46
CA CYS A 9 -4.18 -13.30 2.18
C CYS A 9 -5.46 -13.66 2.96
N MET A 10 -6.20 -14.64 2.46
CA MET A 10 -7.24 -15.31 3.24
C MET A 10 -6.64 -16.34 4.21
N LEU A 11 -7.30 -16.54 5.34
CA LEU A 11 -6.91 -17.49 6.37
C LEU A 11 -7.17 -18.93 5.87
N ALA A 12 -6.14 -19.55 5.33
CA ALA A 12 -6.02 -21.01 5.31
C ALA A 12 -4.58 -21.29 5.74
N ALA A 13 -4.42 -22.05 6.82
CA ALA A 13 -3.18 -22.48 7.46
C ALA A 13 -1.89 -21.89 6.84
N PHE A 14 -1.09 -21.18 7.61
CA PHE A 14 0.16 -20.46 7.26
C PHE A 14 1.08 -21.25 6.30
N CYS A 15 0.63 -21.51 5.10
CA CYS A 15 1.46 -21.98 4.02
C CYS A 15 1.66 -20.80 3.06
N PHE A 16 2.51 -19.84 3.47
CA PHE A 16 3.10 -18.98 2.47
C PHE A 16 3.87 -19.87 1.52
N PRO A 17 3.59 -19.83 0.22
CA PRO A 17 4.59 -20.32 -0.72
C PRO A 17 5.83 -19.42 -0.52
N ALA A 18 6.81 -19.93 0.25
CA ALA A 18 8.09 -19.23 0.48
C ALA A 18 8.77 -18.82 -0.84
N ALA A 19 8.38 -19.44 -1.93
CA ALA A 19 8.78 -19.14 -3.30
C ALA A 19 8.21 -17.82 -3.89
N ALA A 20 7.24 -17.17 -3.23
CA ALA A 20 6.61 -15.96 -3.77
C ALA A 20 7.27 -14.64 -3.30
N LEU A 21 8.07 -14.69 -2.23
CA LEU A 21 8.78 -13.50 -1.75
C LEU A 21 10.18 -13.42 -2.37
N PRO A 22 10.63 -12.23 -2.79
CA PRO A 22 12.00 -12.02 -3.25
C PRO A 22 13.04 -12.51 -2.23
N ALA A 23 14.16 -13.03 -2.71
CA ALA A 23 15.18 -13.65 -1.85
C ALA A 23 15.81 -12.65 -0.85
N ASP A 24 15.89 -11.38 -1.20
CA ASP A 24 16.40 -10.27 -0.38
C ASP A 24 15.34 -9.68 0.57
N CYS A 25 14.10 -10.18 0.53
CA CYS A 25 13.04 -9.77 1.45
C CYS A 25 13.41 -10.16 2.88
N SER A 26 13.49 -9.16 3.75
CA SER A 26 13.83 -9.35 5.17
C SER A 26 12.71 -8.95 6.13
N GLN A 27 11.70 -8.24 5.67
CA GLN A 27 10.53 -7.83 6.44
C GLN A 27 9.27 -7.94 5.58
N VAL A 28 8.17 -8.39 6.18
CA VAL A 28 6.87 -8.49 5.51
C VAL A 28 5.75 -8.09 6.46
N ILE A 29 4.81 -7.31 5.96
CA ILE A 29 3.53 -7.06 6.63
C ILE A 29 2.52 -8.03 6.05
N VAL A 30 1.96 -8.89 6.90
CA VAL A 30 0.95 -9.88 6.52
C VAL A 30 -0.41 -9.38 6.96
N GLY A 31 -1.35 -9.32 6.02
CA GLY A 31 -2.75 -9.04 6.31
C GLY A 31 -3.60 -10.30 6.14
N SER A 32 -4.40 -10.62 7.16
CA SER A 32 -5.32 -11.76 7.13
C SER A 32 -6.75 -11.28 7.37
N ALA A 33 -7.65 -11.57 6.43
CA ALA A 33 -9.06 -11.21 6.49
C ALA A 33 -9.93 -12.48 6.52
N ASP A 34 -11.11 -12.40 7.15
CA ASP A 34 -12.03 -13.54 7.31
C ASP A 34 -12.68 -13.97 5.97
N GLY A 35 -12.57 -13.14 4.94
CA GLY A 35 -13.07 -13.45 3.60
C GLY A 35 -12.98 -12.27 2.64
N TRP A 36 -13.33 -12.53 1.38
CA TRP A 36 -13.23 -11.55 0.29
C TRP A 36 -14.07 -10.29 0.47
N ASN A 37 -15.17 -10.38 1.22
CA ASN A 37 -16.06 -9.25 1.47
C ASN A 37 -15.84 -8.59 2.85
N SER A 38 -14.82 -9.03 3.60
CA SER A 38 -14.46 -8.41 4.87
C SER A 38 -13.84 -7.03 4.63
N SER A 39 -14.36 -6.00 5.29
CA SER A 39 -13.74 -4.68 5.35
C SER A 39 -12.72 -4.54 6.48
N HIS A 40 -12.40 -5.65 7.17
CA HIS A 40 -11.49 -5.70 8.29
C HIS A 40 -10.36 -6.69 8.00
N VAL A 41 -9.19 -6.43 8.56
CA VAL A 41 -8.01 -7.26 8.43
C VAL A 41 -7.20 -7.22 9.71
N GLN A 42 -6.54 -8.32 10.04
CA GLN A 42 -5.50 -8.38 11.08
C GLN A 42 -4.14 -8.26 10.39
N LEU A 43 -3.34 -7.28 10.80
CA LEU A 43 -1.99 -7.07 10.28
C LEU A 43 -0.95 -7.58 11.28
N SER A 44 0.08 -8.22 10.77
CA SER A 44 1.26 -8.66 11.52
C SER A 44 2.53 -8.28 10.78
N LEU A 45 3.54 -7.78 11.49
CA LEU A 45 4.87 -7.55 10.96
C LEU A 45 5.75 -8.75 11.29
N LEU A 46 6.38 -9.33 10.28
CA LEU A 46 7.32 -10.43 10.40
C LEU A 46 8.70 -10.00 9.90
N GLU A 47 9.74 -10.50 10.55
CA GLU A 47 11.14 -10.34 10.13
C GLU A 47 11.78 -11.70 9.86
N LYS A 48 12.65 -11.75 8.87
CA LYS A 48 13.39 -12.95 8.49
C LYS A 48 14.58 -13.13 9.43
N GLY A 49 14.49 -14.13 10.30
CA GLY A 49 15.58 -14.55 11.18
C GLY A 49 16.34 -15.77 10.64
N PRO A 50 17.38 -16.25 11.36
CA PRO A 50 18.16 -17.42 10.96
C PRO A 50 17.36 -18.71 10.84
N ARG A 51 16.26 -18.83 11.58
CA ARG A 51 15.38 -20.01 11.63
C ARG A 51 14.05 -19.80 10.90
N GLY A 52 13.93 -18.79 10.05
CA GLY A 52 12.70 -18.46 9.32
C GLY A 52 12.07 -17.14 9.76
N TRP A 53 10.80 -16.96 9.38
CA TRP A 53 10.05 -15.75 9.68
C TRP A 53 9.56 -15.72 11.12
N VAL A 54 9.78 -14.59 11.81
CA VAL A 54 9.36 -14.38 13.21
C VAL A 54 8.44 -13.16 13.26
N MET A 55 7.29 -13.30 13.91
CA MET A 55 6.40 -12.16 14.17
C MET A 55 7.05 -11.24 15.21
N VAL A 56 7.28 -9.98 14.81
CA VAL A 56 7.89 -8.96 15.69
C VAL A 56 6.87 -7.94 16.20
N LYS A 57 5.71 -7.84 15.52
CA LYS A 57 4.61 -6.97 15.95
C LYS A 57 3.27 -7.46 15.41
N GLY A 58 2.22 -7.34 16.21
CA GLY A 58 0.86 -7.73 15.83
C GLY A 58 0.37 -8.98 16.56
N PRO A 59 -0.79 -9.55 16.18
CA PRO A 59 -1.72 -8.96 15.23
C PRO A 59 -2.36 -7.68 15.75
N PHE A 60 -2.67 -6.75 14.86
CA PHE A 60 -3.42 -5.54 15.18
C PHE A 60 -4.49 -5.27 14.10
N PRO A 61 -5.68 -4.75 14.49
CA PRO A 61 -6.77 -4.55 13.57
C PRO A 61 -6.49 -3.39 12.61
N ALA A 62 -6.91 -3.57 11.35
CA ALA A 62 -6.86 -2.54 10.32
C ALA A 62 -8.11 -2.63 9.42
N ARG A 63 -8.23 -1.67 8.51
CA ARG A 63 -9.35 -1.58 7.58
C ARG A 63 -8.91 -1.86 6.16
N LEU A 64 -9.82 -2.48 5.41
CA LEU A 64 -9.76 -2.66 3.98
C LEU A 64 -10.76 -1.75 3.28
N GLY A 65 -10.81 -1.80 1.97
CA GLY A 65 -11.86 -1.17 1.19
C GLY A 65 -13.25 -1.61 1.68
N LYS A 66 -14.25 -0.72 1.54
CA LYS A 66 -15.63 -0.94 2.03
C LYS A 66 -16.23 -2.27 1.54
N SER A 67 -15.88 -2.69 0.32
CA SER A 67 -16.36 -3.92 -0.31
C SER A 67 -15.41 -5.13 -0.11
N GLY A 68 -14.36 -5.00 0.69
CA GLY A 68 -13.42 -6.06 1.02
C GLY A 68 -12.21 -6.14 0.10
N LEU A 69 -11.87 -7.36 -0.34
CA LEU A 69 -10.70 -7.70 -1.14
C LEU A 69 -11.05 -8.07 -2.58
N VAL A 70 -10.07 -7.93 -3.45
CA VAL A 70 -10.08 -8.44 -4.83
C VAL A 70 -8.63 -8.67 -5.26
N TRP A 71 -8.36 -9.53 -6.24
CA TRP A 71 -6.99 -9.73 -6.70
C TRP A 71 -6.39 -8.45 -7.27
N GLY A 72 -5.24 -8.08 -6.74
CA GLY A 72 -4.42 -6.97 -7.22
C GLY A 72 -3.31 -7.42 -8.17
N ARG A 73 -2.61 -6.45 -8.75
CA ARG A 73 -1.41 -6.64 -9.58
C ARG A 73 -0.20 -6.26 -8.76
N GLY A 74 0.53 -7.24 -8.27
CA GLY A 74 1.71 -7.08 -7.43
C GLY A 74 2.90 -7.87 -7.96
N VAL A 75 3.75 -8.35 -7.04
CA VAL A 75 4.93 -9.18 -7.36
C VAL A 75 4.54 -10.51 -8.01
N SER A 76 3.36 -11.05 -7.66
CA SER A 76 2.80 -12.26 -8.26
C SER A 76 1.51 -11.94 -9.01
N PHE A 77 1.27 -12.65 -10.10
CA PHE A 77 0.02 -12.54 -10.85
C PHE A 77 -1.13 -13.20 -10.07
N PRO A 78 -2.36 -12.67 -10.16
CA PRO A 78 -3.53 -13.33 -9.60
C PRO A 78 -3.74 -14.70 -10.30
N PRO A 79 -4.35 -15.65 -9.59
CA PRO A 79 -4.76 -16.91 -10.22
C PRO A 79 -5.65 -16.65 -11.45
N ALA A 80 -5.52 -17.50 -12.46
CA ALA A 80 -6.31 -17.37 -13.69
C ALA A 80 -7.82 -17.42 -13.37
N GLY A 81 -8.58 -16.49 -13.97
CA GLY A 81 -10.06 -16.44 -13.85
C GLY A 81 -10.61 -15.76 -12.61
N GLY A 82 -9.78 -15.27 -11.69
CA GLY A 82 -10.23 -14.50 -10.53
C GLY A 82 -10.58 -13.05 -10.89
N PRO A 83 -11.50 -12.40 -10.13
CA PRO A 83 -11.80 -10.98 -10.30
C PRO A 83 -10.57 -10.13 -9.94
N VAL A 84 -10.22 -9.18 -10.80
CA VAL A 84 -9.06 -8.29 -10.65
C VAL A 84 -9.53 -6.88 -10.26
N LYS A 85 -8.71 -6.18 -9.46
CA LYS A 85 -8.94 -4.81 -9.01
C LYS A 85 -9.27 -3.87 -10.17
N LYS A 86 -10.35 -3.11 -9.99
CA LYS A 86 -10.79 -2.03 -10.87
C LYS A 86 -10.93 -0.74 -10.08
N GLU A 87 -10.72 0.39 -10.75
CA GLU A 87 -10.96 1.69 -10.15
C GLU A 87 -12.43 1.83 -9.72
N GLY A 88 -12.67 2.42 -8.54
CA GLY A 88 -14.01 2.63 -8.01
C GLY A 88 -14.72 1.38 -7.45
N ASP A 89 -14.09 0.19 -7.40
CA ASP A 89 -14.70 -1.03 -6.88
C ASP A 89 -14.82 -1.08 -5.34
N LEU A 90 -14.27 -0.10 -4.65
CA LEU A 90 -14.24 0.02 -3.19
C LEU A 90 -13.58 -1.18 -2.49
N ARG A 91 -12.69 -1.89 -3.17
CA ARG A 91 -11.97 -3.05 -2.66
C ARG A 91 -10.47 -2.77 -2.53
N SER A 92 -9.86 -3.35 -1.52
CA SER A 92 -8.39 -3.38 -1.41
C SER A 92 -7.82 -4.52 -2.23
N PRO A 93 -6.64 -4.35 -2.85
CA PRO A 93 -6.00 -5.42 -3.60
C PRO A 93 -5.45 -6.50 -2.67
N ALA A 94 -5.73 -7.75 -2.96
CA ALA A 94 -5.07 -8.91 -2.39
C ALA A 94 -3.87 -9.31 -3.26
N GLY A 95 -2.79 -9.77 -2.63
CA GLY A 95 -1.56 -10.16 -3.32
C GLY A 95 -0.31 -9.84 -2.51
N ILE A 96 0.84 -9.92 -3.17
CA ILE A 96 2.14 -9.55 -2.61
C ILE A 96 2.61 -8.28 -3.31
N PHE A 97 2.91 -7.24 -2.54
CA PHE A 97 3.26 -5.92 -3.05
C PHE A 97 4.55 -5.44 -2.40
N GLU A 98 5.42 -4.85 -3.20
CA GLU A 98 6.55 -4.10 -2.68
C GLU A 98 6.06 -2.80 -2.01
N LEU A 99 6.68 -2.44 -0.89
CA LEU A 99 6.44 -1.16 -0.24
C LEU A 99 7.47 -0.12 -0.72
N GLY A 100 6.96 1.04 -1.10
CA GLY A 100 7.78 2.18 -1.51
C GLY A 100 8.09 3.13 -0.35
N GLY A 101 8.03 4.44 -0.63
CA GLY A 101 8.28 5.48 0.36
C GLY A 101 7.10 5.76 1.29
N VAL A 102 7.38 6.56 2.29
CA VAL A 102 6.39 7.06 3.24
C VAL A 102 6.18 8.55 3.01
N TYR A 103 4.93 8.97 2.97
CA TYR A 103 4.50 10.36 2.87
C TYR A 103 3.77 10.77 4.13
N GLY A 104 4.01 11.99 4.64
CA GLY A 104 3.31 12.43 5.84
C GLY A 104 3.26 13.94 6.02
N THR A 105 2.28 14.40 6.80
CA THR A 105 2.10 15.83 7.14
C THR A 105 2.98 16.25 8.33
N VAL A 106 3.38 15.30 9.17
CA VAL A 106 4.21 15.54 10.35
C VAL A 106 5.71 15.61 9.99
N PRO A 107 6.54 16.21 10.83
CA PRO A 107 7.99 16.12 10.67
C PRO A 107 8.47 14.68 10.61
N ALA A 108 9.52 14.47 9.86
CA ALA A 108 10.14 13.16 9.75
C ALA A 108 10.49 12.59 11.13
N PRO A 109 10.12 11.31 11.46
CA PRO A 109 10.55 10.68 12.70
C PRO A 109 12.09 10.73 12.83
N GLN A 110 12.60 11.03 14.01
CA GLN A 110 14.06 11.19 14.26
C GLN A 110 14.85 9.88 14.19
N LYS A 111 14.18 8.71 14.26
CA LYS A 111 14.85 7.41 14.21
C LYS A 111 15.35 7.08 12.80
N LYS A 112 16.50 6.39 12.72
CA LYS A 112 17.08 5.88 11.47
C LYS A 112 16.02 5.07 10.71
N ARG A 113 15.80 5.40 9.42
CA ARG A 113 14.76 4.81 8.59
C ARG A 113 15.37 3.98 7.49
N SER A 114 14.76 2.85 7.25
CA SER A 114 15.04 2.04 6.06
C SER A 114 14.24 2.51 4.84
N MET A 115 13.11 3.23 5.05
CA MET A 115 12.23 3.71 3.98
C MET A 115 12.37 5.22 3.77
N PRO A 116 12.40 5.70 2.52
CA PRO A 116 12.37 7.12 2.22
C PRO A 116 11.12 7.78 2.81
N TYR A 117 11.29 8.94 3.40
CA TYR A 117 10.19 9.75 3.92
C TYR A 117 10.12 11.09 3.20
N ARG A 118 8.94 11.46 2.72
CA ARG A 118 8.64 12.76 2.16
C ARG A 118 7.58 13.47 2.99
N ARG A 119 7.89 14.68 3.46
CA ARG A 119 6.87 15.56 4.05
C ARG A 119 6.02 16.15 2.94
N ILE A 120 4.71 15.95 3.02
CA ILE A 120 3.75 16.50 2.06
C ILE A 120 3.31 17.89 2.47
N THR A 121 3.10 18.74 1.46
CA THR A 121 2.63 20.12 1.53
C THR A 121 1.26 20.23 0.85
N PRO A 122 0.57 21.38 0.93
CA PRO A 122 -0.64 21.60 0.14
C PRO A 122 -0.46 21.46 -1.38
N ARG A 123 0.77 21.53 -1.88
CA ARG A 123 1.11 21.45 -3.31
C ARG A 123 1.40 20.04 -3.81
N ASP A 124 1.49 19.06 -2.90
CA ASP A 124 1.71 17.66 -3.28
C ASP A 124 0.40 17.05 -3.76
N MET A 125 0.39 16.60 -5.03
CA MET A 125 -0.74 16.02 -5.74
C MET A 125 -0.52 14.54 -5.99
N TRP A 126 -1.59 13.78 -5.91
CA TRP A 126 -1.67 12.44 -6.44
C TRP A 126 -2.87 12.32 -7.35
N VAL A 127 -2.66 12.01 -8.63
CA VAL A 127 -3.73 12.02 -9.61
C VAL A 127 -4.49 10.70 -9.62
N ASP A 128 -5.73 10.73 -9.15
CA ASP A 128 -6.67 9.59 -9.17
C ASP A 128 -7.67 9.65 -10.36
N ASP A 129 -7.49 10.61 -11.26
CA ASP A 129 -8.32 10.79 -12.44
C ASP A 129 -7.82 9.91 -13.60
N PRO A 130 -8.54 8.82 -13.98
CA PRO A 130 -8.11 7.92 -15.05
C PRO A 130 -8.02 8.57 -16.43
N ALA A 131 -8.70 9.71 -16.65
CA ALA A 131 -8.64 10.46 -17.91
C ALA A 131 -7.40 11.36 -17.99
N SER A 132 -6.69 11.55 -16.88
CA SER A 132 -5.50 12.39 -16.85
C SER A 132 -4.27 11.64 -17.37
N PRO A 133 -3.40 12.27 -18.19
CA PRO A 133 -2.10 11.70 -18.55
C PRO A 133 -1.16 11.56 -17.35
N LEU A 134 -1.48 12.20 -16.21
CA LEU A 134 -0.75 12.09 -14.94
C LEU A 134 -1.37 11.05 -13.99
N TYR A 135 -2.32 10.23 -14.46
CA TYR A 135 -2.95 9.22 -13.64
C TYR A 135 -1.93 8.36 -12.88
N ASN A 136 -2.19 8.12 -11.60
CA ASN A 136 -1.31 7.39 -10.69
C ASN A 136 0.11 7.99 -10.52
N GLN A 137 0.26 9.29 -10.71
CA GLN A 137 1.54 9.96 -10.53
C GLN A 137 1.49 10.99 -9.40
N HIS A 138 2.59 11.06 -8.66
CA HIS A 138 2.84 12.14 -7.72
C HIS A 138 3.56 13.28 -8.43
N PHE A 139 3.08 14.50 -8.22
CA PHE A 139 3.80 15.71 -8.62
C PHE A 139 3.56 16.86 -7.63
N VAL A 140 4.35 17.93 -7.76
CA VAL A 140 4.23 19.10 -6.90
C VAL A 140 3.85 20.30 -7.76
N LEU A 141 2.72 20.95 -7.40
CA LEU A 141 2.31 22.19 -8.04
C LEU A 141 3.34 23.30 -7.78
N LYS A 142 3.52 24.18 -8.75
CA LYS A 142 4.36 25.38 -8.63
C LYS A 142 3.66 26.50 -7.84
N HIS A 143 2.35 26.41 -7.63
CA HIS A 143 1.50 27.33 -6.89
C HIS A 143 0.62 26.56 -5.89
N ASP A 144 -0.07 27.26 -5.01
CA ASP A 144 -1.08 26.62 -4.15
C ASP A 144 -2.31 26.24 -4.98
N PRO A 145 -3.01 25.13 -4.62
CA PRO A 145 -4.21 24.68 -5.35
C PRO A 145 -5.25 25.80 -5.46
N VAL A 146 -5.79 25.99 -6.67
CA VAL A 146 -6.81 27.03 -6.95
C VAL A 146 -8.03 26.48 -7.68
N THR A 147 -7.93 25.32 -8.33
CA THR A 147 -9.04 24.72 -9.07
C THR A 147 -9.68 23.57 -8.29
N PRO A 148 -10.98 23.27 -8.52
CA PRO A 148 -11.64 22.11 -7.90
C PRO A 148 -10.92 20.79 -8.20
N TRP A 149 -10.35 20.64 -9.39
CA TRP A 149 -9.58 19.46 -9.78
C TRP A 149 -8.32 19.33 -8.91
N GLU A 150 -7.53 20.40 -8.75
CA GLU A 150 -6.32 20.39 -7.92
C GLU A 150 -6.63 20.07 -6.46
N PHE A 151 -7.69 20.65 -5.89
CA PHE A 151 -8.13 20.31 -4.53
C PHE A 151 -8.50 18.84 -4.37
N LYS A 152 -9.13 18.25 -5.39
CA LYS A 152 -9.48 16.81 -5.39
C LYS A 152 -8.23 15.91 -5.41
N GLN A 153 -7.18 16.31 -6.15
CA GLN A 153 -5.94 15.52 -6.28
C GLN A 153 -4.95 15.75 -5.12
N GLN A 154 -5.28 16.63 -4.18
CA GLN A 154 -4.37 17.01 -3.10
C GLN A 154 -4.10 15.87 -2.13
N MET A 155 -2.82 15.56 -1.89
CA MET A 155 -2.42 14.51 -0.94
C MET A 155 -2.59 14.94 0.52
N LYS A 156 -2.47 16.24 0.82
CA LYS A 156 -2.59 16.78 2.17
C LYS A 156 -4.05 16.96 2.53
N LEU A 157 -4.61 15.99 3.22
CA LEU A 157 -5.91 16.12 3.87
C LEU A 157 -5.72 16.54 5.33
N ASN A 158 -6.65 17.36 5.85
CA ASN A 158 -6.58 17.92 7.20
C ASN A 158 -7.24 16.99 8.22
N ASP A 159 -6.93 15.72 8.16
CA ASP A 159 -7.42 14.70 9.10
C ASP A 159 -6.30 13.79 9.60
N TYR A 160 -6.56 13.09 10.70
CA TYR A 160 -5.61 12.18 11.32
C TYR A 160 -5.34 10.95 10.45
N ALA A 161 -6.36 10.40 9.80
CA ALA A 161 -6.25 9.15 9.03
C ALA A 161 -5.28 9.27 7.85
N HIS A 162 -5.15 10.48 7.29
CA HIS A 162 -4.25 10.75 6.17
C HIS A 162 -2.94 11.44 6.57
N SER A 163 -2.65 11.53 7.87
CA SER A 163 -1.41 12.15 8.38
C SER A 163 -0.14 11.39 8.00
N LEU A 164 -0.26 10.09 7.72
CA LEU A 164 0.83 9.23 7.26
C LEU A 164 0.31 8.28 6.18
N LYS A 165 1.02 8.20 5.06
CA LYS A 165 0.70 7.34 3.93
C LYS A 165 1.90 6.48 3.59
N LEU A 166 1.70 5.17 3.46
CA LEU A 166 2.69 4.23 2.98
C LEU A 166 2.39 3.87 1.53
N PHE A 167 3.38 4.05 0.67
CA PHE A 167 3.26 3.69 -0.72
C PHE A 167 3.27 2.18 -0.93
N ILE A 168 2.27 1.63 -1.60
CA ILE A 168 2.17 0.22 -1.97
C ILE A 168 2.25 0.12 -3.50
N ARG A 169 3.22 -0.62 -4.03
CA ARG A 169 3.40 -0.81 -5.47
C ARG A 169 2.37 -1.80 -6.01
N HIS A 170 1.17 -1.29 -6.22
CA HIS A 170 0.09 -2.00 -6.88
C HIS A 170 -0.11 -1.42 -8.29
N ASN A 171 -0.24 -2.28 -9.30
CA ASN A 171 -0.48 -1.86 -10.68
C ASN A 171 0.58 -0.86 -11.21
N ALA A 172 1.79 -0.95 -10.70
CA ALA A 172 2.92 -0.18 -11.19
C ALA A 172 3.43 -0.84 -12.47
N ALA A 173 2.95 -0.38 -13.62
CA ALA A 173 3.70 -0.54 -14.86
C ALA A 173 4.90 0.40 -14.73
N ASP A 174 6.09 -0.16 -14.63
CA ASP A 174 7.39 0.53 -14.71
C ASP A 174 7.52 1.81 -13.90
N GLY A 175 7.27 1.69 -12.59
CA GLY A 175 7.82 2.64 -11.67
C GLY A 175 6.92 3.38 -10.70
N LEU A 176 5.61 3.48 -10.78
CA LEU A 176 4.86 4.17 -9.71
C LEU A 176 3.34 3.99 -9.85
N SER A 177 2.72 3.24 -8.93
CA SER A 177 1.28 3.35 -8.69
C SER A 177 0.99 3.41 -7.21
N LEU A 178 0.08 4.27 -6.80
CA LEU A 178 -0.51 4.31 -5.47
C LEU A 178 -1.91 3.72 -5.49
N ILE A 179 -2.32 3.19 -4.35
CA ILE A 179 -3.70 2.82 -4.06
C ILE A 179 -4.25 3.85 -3.08
N HIS A 180 -5.41 4.36 -3.38
CA HIS A 180 -6.23 5.13 -2.46
C HIS A 180 -7.23 4.24 -1.75
#